data_94b93167dd8189380e259481175e5364
#
_entry.id   94b93167dd8189380e259481175e5364
#
_cell.length_a   1.000
_cell.length_b   1.000
_cell.length_c   1.000
_cell.angle_alpha   90.00
_cell.angle_beta   90.00
_cell.angle_gamma   90.00
#
_symmetry.space_group_name_H-M   'P 1'
#
loop_
_entity.id
_entity.type
_entity.pdbx_description
1 polymer ?
#
loop_
_entity_poly.entity_id
_entity_poly.type
_entity_poly.pdbx_seq_one_letter_code
_entity_poly.pdbx_strand_id
1 'polypeptide(L)'
;IPRVLEIVHLTKDADRKVGQYSLGMKQRLGIAMALLGSPKLLILDEPTNGLDPAGIQEMRSLISSMPETTGATVLISSHLLGEIEQMVTQVGILNHGKMLFEGSLQALQKHSRGGILLRVLDVPKSIAVLNRQGIRAVTQAQHPDVLELPALPDEALAALVSTLAENGVGVVGLTAQTKNLEEIFLSLTQNSGEVA
;
A
#
# COMPACT_ATOMS: atom_id res chain seq x y z
N ILE A 1 4.11 -30.35 17.18
CA ILE A 1 2.75 -29.78 17.26
C ILE A 1 2.72 -28.57 18.21
N PRO A 2 3.16 -28.63 19.49
CA PRO A 2 3.05 -27.48 20.41
C PRO A 2 3.63 -26.18 19.84
N ARG A 3 4.85 -26.21 19.26
CA ARG A 3 5.52 -25.05 18.67
C ARG A 3 4.68 -24.35 17.59
N VAL A 4 4.03 -25.10 16.68
CA VAL A 4 3.22 -24.47 15.62
C VAL A 4 1.93 -23.88 16.17
N LEU A 5 1.33 -24.48 17.20
CA LEU A 5 0.17 -23.92 17.88
C LEU A 5 0.52 -22.63 18.64
N GLU A 6 1.71 -22.55 19.20
CA GLU A 6 2.23 -21.33 19.84
C GLU A 6 2.41 -20.21 18.83
N ILE A 7 3.06 -20.49 17.68
CA ILE A 7 3.26 -19.51 16.60
C ILE A 7 1.93 -18.90 16.15
N VAL A 8 0.89 -19.72 16.00
CA VAL A 8 -0.42 -19.24 15.53
C VAL A 8 -1.38 -18.84 16.66
N HIS A 9 -0.89 -18.76 17.89
CA HIS A 9 -1.66 -18.35 19.10
C HIS A 9 -2.89 -19.21 19.37
N LEU A 10 -2.81 -20.54 19.16
CA LEU A 10 -3.87 -21.49 19.43
C LEU A 10 -3.56 -22.45 20.56
N THR A 11 -2.51 -22.23 21.34
CA THR A 11 -2.09 -23.14 22.44
C THR A 11 -3.20 -23.34 23.48
N LYS A 12 -3.94 -22.26 23.83
CA LYS A 12 -5.03 -22.30 24.83
C LYS A 12 -6.26 -23.07 24.34
N ASP A 13 -6.41 -23.19 23.03
CA ASP A 13 -7.56 -23.84 22.39
C ASP A 13 -7.20 -25.22 21.81
N ALA A 14 -6.02 -25.75 22.14
CA ALA A 14 -5.50 -27.01 21.57
C ALA A 14 -6.43 -28.21 21.81
N ASP A 15 -7.10 -28.27 22.97
CA ASP A 15 -8.01 -29.35 23.35
C ASP A 15 -9.45 -29.14 22.86
N ARG A 16 -9.74 -27.97 22.25
CA ARG A 16 -11.07 -27.62 21.77
C ARG A 16 -11.32 -28.25 20.40
N LYS A 17 -12.53 -28.76 20.19
CA LYS A 17 -12.92 -29.33 18.89
C LYS A 17 -12.90 -28.26 17.79
N VAL A 18 -12.32 -28.54 16.64
CA VAL A 18 -12.20 -27.63 15.49
C VAL A 18 -13.58 -27.11 15.00
N GLY A 19 -14.64 -27.90 15.17
CA GLY A 19 -16.01 -27.47 14.87
C GLY A 19 -16.48 -26.25 15.69
N GLN A 20 -15.85 -25.99 16.83
CA GLN A 20 -16.17 -24.86 17.72
C GLN A 20 -15.24 -23.65 17.49
N TYR A 21 -14.30 -23.75 16.55
CA TYR A 21 -13.39 -22.67 16.21
C TYR A 21 -14.10 -21.56 15.41
N SER A 22 -13.76 -20.31 15.68
CA SER A 22 -14.13 -19.19 14.82
C SER A 22 -13.45 -19.33 13.45
N LEU A 23 -13.88 -18.54 12.47
CA LEU A 23 -13.24 -18.53 11.15
C LEU A 23 -11.73 -18.20 11.26
N GLY A 24 -11.36 -17.17 12.01
CA GLY A 24 -9.96 -16.79 12.23
C GLY A 24 -9.14 -17.88 12.93
N MET A 25 -9.74 -18.61 13.89
CA MET A 25 -9.07 -19.76 14.50
C MET A 25 -8.87 -20.90 13.51
N LYS A 26 -9.81 -21.17 12.62
CA LYS A 26 -9.68 -22.18 11.55
C LYS A 26 -8.59 -21.81 10.55
N GLN A 27 -8.52 -20.54 10.14
CA GLN A 27 -7.47 -20.03 9.25
C GLN A 27 -6.09 -20.16 9.92
N ARG A 28 -5.95 -19.74 11.18
CA ARG A 28 -4.71 -19.93 11.95
C ARG A 28 -4.32 -21.39 12.11
N LEU A 29 -5.28 -22.29 12.30
CA LEU A 29 -5.02 -23.74 12.31
C LEU A 29 -4.51 -24.24 10.96
N GLY A 30 -5.07 -23.77 9.84
CA GLY A 30 -4.59 -24.06 8.49
C GLY A 30 -3.12 -23.68 8.30
N ILE A 31 -2.75 -22.49 8.75
CA ILE A 31 -1.36 -22.01 8.76
C ILE A 31 -0.47 -22.91 9.64
N ALA A 32 -0.93 -23.27 10.84
CA ALA A 32 -0.20 -24.19 11.73
C ALA A 32 0.06 -25.55 11.06
N MET A 33 -0.92 -26.08 10.33
CA MET A 33 -0.76 -27.33 9.57
C MET A 33 0.28 -27.19 8.46
N ALA A 34 0.29 -26.09 7.73
CA ALA A 34 1.28 -25.82 6.69
C ALA A 34 2.71 -25.66 7.26
N LEU A 35 2.85 -25.19 8.49
CA LEU A 35 4.13 -25.01 9.18
C LEU A 35 4.72 -26.30 9.77
N LEU A 36 3.97 -27.42 9.84
CA LEU A 36 4.43 -28.68 10.47
C LEU A 36 5.70 -29.23 9.85
N GLY A 37 5.88 -29.06 8.54
CA GLY A 37 7.05 -29.50 7.80
C GLY A 37 8.26 -28.55 7.85
N SER A 38 8.17 -27.45 8.58
CA SER A 38 9.17 -26.36 8.58
C SER A 38 9.53 -25.92 7.15
N PRO A 39 8.54 -25.49 6.35
CA PRO A 39 8.74 -25.15 4.94
C PRO A 39 9.65 -23.91 4.82
N LYS A 40 10.41 -23.84 3.72
CA LYS A 40 11.17 -22.63 3.36
C LYS A 40 10.29 -21.57 2.68
N LEU A 41 9.18 -22.00 2.07
CA LEU A 41 8.20 -21.16 1.40
C LEU A 41 6.80 -21.55 1.89
N LEU A 42 6.06 -20.57 2.37
CA LEU A 42 4.65 -20.69 2.75
C LEU A 42 3.82 -19.88 1.78
N ILE A 43 2.84 -20.51 1.14
CA ILE A 43 1.92 -19.85 0.21
C ILE A 43 0.54 -19.75 0.89
N LEU A 44 0.03 -18.54 1.03
CA LEU A 44 -1.25 -18.26 1.65
C LEU A 44 -2.15 -17.56 0.63
N ASP A 45 -3.25 -18.22 0.28
CA ASP A 45 -4.23 -17.68 -0.65
C ASP A 45 -5.38 -17.03 0.14
N GLU A 46 -5.56 -15.71 -0.04
CA GLU A 46 -6.57 -14.89 0.62
C GLU A 46 -6.68 -15.11 2.15
N PRO A 47 -5.59 -15.03 2.92
CA PRO A 47 -5.58 -15.47 4.33
C PRO A 47 -6.45 -14.61 5.25
N THR A 48 -6.86 -13.42 4.83
CA THR A 48 -7.71 -12.49 5.59
C THR A 48 -9.18 -12.53 5.18
N ASN A 49 -9.51 -13.29 4.14
CA ASN A 49 -10.86 -13.30 3.56
C ASN A 49 -11.91 -13.76 4.57
N GLY A 50 -13.00 -12.97 4.69
CA GLY A 50 -14.13 -13.27 5.57
C GLY A 50 -13.89 -13.00 7.06
N LEU A 51 -12.74 -12.46 7.45
CA LEU A 51 -12.48 -12.03 8.82
C LEU A 51 -13.11 -10.66 9.10
N ASP A 52 -13.44 -10.44 10.35
CA ASP A 52 -13.78 -9.11 10.87
C ASP A 52 -12.51 -8.23 11.00
N PRO A 53 -12.63 -6.90 11.16
CA PRO A 53 -11.48 -6.01 11.23
C PRO A 53 -10.45 -6.38 12.31
N ALA A 54 -10.87 -6.90 13.44
CA ALA A 54 -9.97 -7.34 14.50
C ALA A 54 -9.21 -8.60 14.08
N GLY A 55 -9.90 -9.59 13.49
CA GLY A 55 -9.30 -10.81 12.96
C GLY A 55 -8.31 -10.54 11.82
N ILE A 56 -8.60 -9.57 10.95
CA ILE A 56 -7.68 -9.11 9.92
C ILE A 56 -6.39 -8.57 10.54
N GLN A 57 -6.50 -7.72 11.56
CA GLN A 57 -5.33 -7.15 12.24
C GLN A 57 -4.48 -8.22 12.93
N GLU A 58 -5.13 -9.19 13.60
CA GLU A 58 -4.44 -10.34 14.22
C GLU A 58 -3.72 -11.20 13.16
N MET A 59 -4.39 -11.51 12.05
CA MET A 59 -3.83 -12.31 10.96
C MET A 59 -2.64 -11.59 10.30
N ARG A 60 -2.75 -10.28 10.08
CA ARG A 60 -1.68 -9.45 9.55
C ARG A 60 -0.45 -9.48 10.46
N SER A 61 -0.62 -9.27 11.76
CA SER A 61 0.48 -9.32 12.73
C SER A 61 1.15 -10.70 12.74
N LEU A 62 0.36 -11.76 12.66
CA LEU A 62 0.84 -13.13 12.59
C LEU A 62 1.68 -13.35 11.32
N ILE A 63 1.15 -13.01 10.14
CA ILE A 63 1.83 -13.21 8.84
C ILE A 63 3.13 -12.41 8.78
N SER A 64 3.11 -11.15 9.22
CA SER A 64 4.28 -10.26 9.20
C SER A 64 5.43 -10.77 10.10
N SER A 65 5.11 -11.45 11.21
CA SER A 65 6.13 -12.01 12.12
C SER A 65 6.67 -13.38 11.67
N MET A 66 6.01 -14.05 10.72
CA MET A 66 6.40 -15.41 10.31
C MET A 66 7.81 -15.55 9.77
N PRO A 67 8.32 -14.66 8.90
CA PRO A 67 9.68 -14.78 8.39
C PRO A 67 10.73 -14.81 9.51
N GLU A 68 10.57 -13.99 10.52
CA GLU A 68 11.48 -13.94 11.68
C GLU A 68 11.31 -15.15 12.60
N THR A 69 10.06 -15.59 12.82
CA THR A 69 9.73 -16.66 13.78
C THR A 69 10.04 -18.05 13.23
N THR A 70 9.87 -18.24 11.91
CA THR A 70 9.97 -19.55 11.26
C THR A 70 11.13 -19.69 10.30
N GLY A 71 11.70 -18.58 9.80
CA GLY A 71 12.68 -18.55 8.73
C GLY A 71 12.10 -18.82 7.34
N ALA A 72 10.77 -18.90 7.21
CA ALA A 72 10.11 -19.14 5.93
C ALA A 72 9.88 -17.83 5.16
N THR A 73 10.03 -17.88 3.84
CA THR A 73 9.49 -16.83 2.97
C THR A 73 7.98 -17.03 2.88
N VAL A 74 7.22 -15.94 3.00
CA VAL A 74 5.76 -15.99 2.90
C VAL A 74 5.32 -15.30 1.61
N LEU A 75 4.59 -16.04 0.78
CA LEU A 75 3.90 -15.52 -0.41
C LEU A 75 2.41 -15.45 -0.09
N ILE A 76 1.82 -14.29 -0.23
CA ILE A 76 0.39 -14.08 0.01
C ILE A 76 -0.30 -13.55 -1.25
N SER A 77 -1.52 -13.99 -1.50
CA SER A 77 -2.46 -13.35 -2.41
C SER A 77 -3.51 -12.57 -1.60
N SER A 78 -3.97 -11.45 -2.11
CA SER A 78 -5.14 -10.74 -1.58
C SER A 78 -5.70 -9.80 -2.64
N HIS A 79 -7.00 -9.56 -2.58
CA HIS A 79 -7.69 -8.52 -3.34
C HIS A 79 -7.83 -7.21 -2.53
N LEU A 80 -7.48 -7.23 -1.25
CA LEU A 80 -7.52 -6.07 -0.35
C LEU A 80 -6.14 -5.39 -0.30
N LEU A 81 -5.86 -4.57 -1.31
CA LEU A 81 -4.53 -3.99 -1.55
C LEU A 81 -4.03 -3.12 -0.38
N GLY A 82 -4.92 -2.38 0.30
CA GLY A 82 -4.55 -1.59 1.48
C GLY A 82 -4.07 -2.42 2.68
N GLU A 83 -4.46 -3.71 2.76
CA GLU A 83 -3.97 -4.60 3.81
C GLU A 83 -2.58 -5.15 3.46
N ILE A 84 -2.36 -5.45 2.18
CA ILE A 84 -1.07 -5.93 1.68
C ILE A 84 0.04 -4.92 1.95
N GLU A 85 -0.20 -3.63 1.74
CA GLU A 85 0.79 -2.57 1.99
C GLU A 85 1.41 -2.63 3.39
N GLN A 86 0.68 -3.15 4.36
CA GLN A 86 1.13 -3.21 5.75
C GLN A 86 1.84 -4.52 6.13
N MET A 87 1.84 -5.52 5.23
CA MET A 87 2.37 -6.86 5.50
C MET A 87 3.60 -7.20 4.68
N VAL A 88 3.75 -6.61 3.47
CA VAL A 88 4.72 -7.09 2.50
C VAL A 88 5.89 -6.14 2.29
N THR A 89 7.03 -6.70 1.94
CA THR A 89 8.23 -5.96 1.53
C THR A 89 8.45 -6.00 0.02
N GLN A 90 7.94 -7.04 -0.64
CA GLN A 90 8.02 -7.25 -2.07
C GLN A 90 6.62 -7.41 -2.65
N VAL A 91 6.41 -6.93 -3.86
CA VAL A 91 5.11 -6.97 -4.56
C VAL A 91 5.31 -7.45 -5.99
N GLY A 92 4.46 -8.39 -6.42
CA GLY A 92 4.27 -8.76 -7.80
C GLY A 92 2.86 -8.37 -8.26
N ILE A 93 2.73 -7.63 -9.36
CA ILE A 93 1.45 -7.28 -9.96
C ILE A 93 1.27 -8.09 -11.23
N LEU A 94 0.23 -8.94 -11.22
CA LEU A 94 -0.14 -9.79 -12.34
C LEU A 94 -1.44 -9.28 -12.98
N ASN A 95 -1.46 -9.18 -14.29
CA ASN A 95 -2.67 -8.88 -15.05
C ASN A 95 -2.74 -9.75 -16.31
N HIS A 96 -3.86 -10.45 -16.51
CA HIS A 96 -4.07 -11.36 -17.65
C HIS A 96 -2.88 -12.31 -17.91
N GLY A 97 -2.29 -12.87 -16.85
CA GLY A 97 -1.16 -13.81 -16.92
C GLY A 97 0.19 -13.16 -17.23
N LYS A 98 0.27 -11.83 -17.32
CA LYS A 98 1.53 -11.09 -17.51
C LYS A 98 1.93 -10.39 -16.22
N MET A 99 3.22 -10.47 -15.87
CA MET A 99 3.81 -9.71 -14.78
C MET A 99 3.96 -8.25 -15.24
N LEU A 100 3.22 -7.33 -14.60
CA LEU A 100 3.29 -5.89 -14.88
C LEU A 100 4.36 -5.21 -14.05
N PHE A 101 4.57 -5.69 -12.83
CA PHE A 101 5.58 -5.19 -11.91
C PHE A 101 6.05 -6.30 -10.99
N GLU A 102 7.35 -6.30 -10.68
CA GLU A 102 7.97 -7.11 -9.63
C GLU A 102 9.06 -6.28 -8.96
N GLY A 103 9.00 -6.15 -7.63
CA GLY A 103 9.98 -5.37 -6.89
C GLY A 103 9.56 -5.03 -5.48
N SER A 104 10.34 -4.20 -4.81
CA SER A 104 9.99 -3.75 -3.47
C SER A 104 8.77 -2.82 -3.48
N LEU A 105 7.96 -2.89 -2.42
CA LEU A 105 6.85 -1.97 -2.22
C LEU A 105 7.30 -0.51 -2.30
N GLN A 106 8.46 -0.18 -1.73
CA GLN A 106 9.04 1.16 -1.81
C GLN A 106 9.37 1.59 -3.24
N ALA A 107 9.89 0.67 -4.07
CA ALA A 107 10.17 0.95 -5.48
C ALA A 107 8.86 1.24 -6.24
N LEU A 108 7.81 0.43 -5.99
CA LEU A 108 6.50 0.63 -6.58
C LEU A 108 5.90 2.00 -6.20
N GLN A 109 5.95 2.37 -4.93
CA GLN A 109 5.47 3.66 -4.43
C GLN A 109 6.26 4.84 -4.99
N LYS A 110 7.59 4.71 -5.17
CA LYS A 110 8.42 5.74 -5.81
C LYS A 110 8.07 5.98 -7.29
N HIS A 111 7.77 4.91 -8.03
CA HIS A 111 7.34 5.02 -9.44
C HIS A 111 5.94 5.61 -9.59
N SER A 112 5.17 5.60 -8.51
CA SER A 112 3.78 6.04 -8.48
C SER A 112 3.59 7.31 -7.64
N ARG A 113 4.60 8.18 -7.63
CA ARG A 113 4.47 9.49 -7.01
C ARG A 113 3.21 10.15 -7.54
N GLY A 114 2.25 10.36 -6.66
CA GLY A 114 1.05 11.15 -6.93
C GLY A 114 1.41 12.60 -7.19
N GLY A 115 0.42 13.42 -7.50
CA GLY A 115 0.58 14.86 -7.58
C GLY A 115 1.01 15.48 -6.25
N ILE A 116 1.16 16.77 -6.26
CA ILE A 116 1.49 17.57 -5.09
C ILE A 116 0.27 18.46 -4.80
N LEU A 117 -0.21 18.44 -3.56
CA LEU A 117 -1.20 19.40 -3.09
C LEU A 117 -0.48 20.62 -2.53
N LEU A 118 -0.70 21.75 -3.17
CA LEU A 118 -0.14 23.03 -2.78
C LEU A 118 -1.27 23.93 -2.28
N ARG A 119 -1.30 24.25 -0.99
CA ARG A 119 -2.23 25.21 -0.42
C ARG A 119 -1.61 26.60 -0.38
N VAL A 120 -2.33 27.58 -0.93
CA VAL A 120 -1.83 28.94 -1.13
C VAL A 120 -2.86 29.98 -0.68
N LEU A 121 -2.39 31.20 -0.38
CA LEU A 121 -3.27 32.31 0.00
C LEU A 121 -3.91 33.03 -1.21
N ASP A 122 -3.23 33.04 -2.36
CA ASP A 122 -3.67 33.70 -3.58
C ASP A 122 -3.59 32.75 -4.77
N VAL A 123 -4.70 32.09 -5.05
CA VAL A 123 -4.80 31.07 -6.11
C VAL A 123 -4.57 31.65 -7.52
N PRO A 124 -5.23 32.76 -7.94
CA PRO A 124 -5.00 33.33 -9.26
C PRO A 124 -3.53 33.69 -9.51
N LYS A 125 -2.89 34.30 -8.54
CA LYS A 125 -1.47 34.68 -8.61
C LYS A 125 -0.58 33.46 -8.66
N SER A 126 -0.88 32.43 -7.86
CA SER A 126 -0.16 31.16 -7.86
C SER A 126 -0.21 30.49 -9.23
N ILE A 127 -1.40 30.38 -9.82
CA ILE A 127 -1.59 29.79 -11.16
C ILE A 127 -0.79 30.56 -12.21
N ALA A 128 -0.77 31.90 -12.14
CA ALA A 128 0.01 32.71 -13.08
C ALA A 128 1.53 32.42 -12.97
N VAL A 129 2.06 32.26 -11.76
CA VAL A 129 3.47 31.91 -11.52
C VAL A 129 3.77 30.49 -12.01
N LEU A 130 2.92 29.52 -11.68
CA LEU A 130 3.06 28.11 -12.08
C LEU A 130 3.06 27.95 -13.61
N ASN A 131 2.14 28.63 -14.30
CA ASN A 131 2.06 28.61 -15.76
C ASN A 131 3.32 29.17 -16.43
N ARG A 132 3.96 30.20 -15.86
CA ARG A 132 5.25 30.74 -16.34
C ARG A 132 6.38 29.72 -16.22
N GLN A 133 6.29 28.82 -15.22
CA GLN A 133 7.24 27.72 -15.02
C GLN A 133 6.89 26.46 -15.84
N GLY A 134 5.81 26.52 -16.66
CA GLY A 134 5.33 25.37 -17.42
C GLY A 134 4.66 24.29 -16.57
N ILE A 135 4.30 24.61 -15.33
CA ILE A 135 3.67 23.65 -14.41
C ILE A 135 2.15 23.87 -14.48
N ARG A 136 1.45 22.82 -14.91
CA ARG A 136 -0.02 22.83 -14.95
C ARG A 136 -0.58 22.58 -13.55
N ALA A 137 -1.41 23.50 -13.07
CA ALA A 137 -2.11 23.38 -11.81
C ALA A 137 -3.61 23.22 -12.03
N VAL A 138 -4.26 22.39 -11.20
CA VAL A 138 -5.71 22.18 -11.21
C VAL A 138 -6.24 22.54 -9.82
N THR A 139 -7.31 23.33 -9.77
CA THR A 139 -8.00 23.65 -8.51
C THR A 139 -8.91 22.50 -8.10
N GLN A 140 -8.95 22.17 -6.81
CA GLN A 140 -9.91 21.21 -6.28
C GLN A 140 -11.27 21.87 -6.03
N ALA A 141 -12.35 21.22 -6.47
CA ALA A 141 -13.71 21.75 -6.32
C ALA A 141 -14.14 21.97 -4.85
N GLN A 142 -13.65 21.10 -3.95
CA GLN A 142 -13.98 21.13 -2.51
C GLN A 142 -13.05 22.05 -1.70
N HIS A 143 -11.85 22.33 -2.20
CA HIS A 143 -10.83 23.14 -1.54
C HIS A 143 -10.24 24.15 -2.54
N PRO A 144 -10.90 25.29 -2.75
CA PRO A 144 -10.49 26.26 -3.78
C PRO A 144 -9.13 26.91 -3.52
N ASP A 145 -8.59 26.82 -2.30
CA ASP A 145 -7.27 27.28 -1.87
C ASP A 145 -6.16 26.24 -2.09
N VAL A 146 -6.52 25.04 -2.59
CA VAL A 146 -5.60 23.94 -2.86
C VAL A 146 -5.44 23.73 -4.37
N LEU A 147 -4.21 23.78 -4.82
CA LEU A 147 -3.80 23.46 -6.18
C LEU A 147 -3.19 22.07 -6.23
N GLU A 148 -3.63 21.26 -7.18
CA GLU A 148 -3.02 19.99 -7.52
C GLU A 148 -2.02 20.20 -8.65
N LEU A 149 -0.76 19.80 -8.40
CA LEU A 149 0.36 19.87 -9.33
C LEU A 149 0.79 18.46 -9.73
N PRO A 150 1.43 18.30 -10.90
CA PRO A 150 2.08 17.04 -11.24
C PRO A 150 3.19 16.70 -10.23
N ALA A 151 3.58 15.42 -10.18
CA ALA A 151 4.73 14.99 -9.39
C ALA A 151 6.00 15.74 -9.87
N LEU A 152 6.74 16.29 -8.92
CA LEU A 152 8.00 16.98 -9.16
C LEU A 152 9.11 16.33 -8.32
N PRO A 153 10.37 16.31 -8.81
CA PRO A 153 11.52 15.99 -7.97
C PRO A 153 11.66 16.97 -6.80
N ASP A 154 12.22 16.52 -5.71
CA ASP A 154 12.33 17.31 -4.48
C ASP A 154 13.08 18.64 -4.70
N GLU A 155 14.12 18.64 -5.53
CA GLU A 155 14.88 19.84 -5.90
C GLU A 155 14.03 20.85 -6.71
N ALA A 156 13.26 20.34 -7.68
CA ALA A 156 12.36 21.17 -8.47
C ALA A 156 11.22 21.75 -7.60
N LEU A 157 10.75 20.98 -6.63
CA LEU A 157 9.74 21.42 -5.68
C LEU A 157 10.27 22.51 -4.76
N ALA A 158 11.48 22.38 -4.24
CA ALA A 158 12.13 23.39 -3.42
C ALA A 158 12.33 24.71 -4.21
N ALA A 159 12.80 24.62 -5.46
CA ALA A 159 12.94 25.77 -6.34
C ALA A 159 11.58 26.45 -6.64
N LEU A 160 10.54 25.64 -6.83
CA LEU A 160 9.18 26.14 -7.05
C LEU A 160 8.66 26.94 -5.84
N VAL A 161 8.82 26.41 -4.63
CA VAL A 161 8.40 27.10 -3.40
C VAL A 161 9.13 28.43 -3.25
N SER A 162 10.44 28.48 -3.52
CA SER A 162 11.23 29.73 -3.50
C SER A 162 10.69 30.72 -4.53
N THR A 163 10.43 30.29 -5.76
CA THR A 163 9.89 31.13 -6.83
C THR A 163 8.50 31.70 -6.46
N LEU A 164 7.63 30.88 -5.85
CA LEU A 164 6.32 31.35 -5.38
C LEU A 164 6.46 32.43 -4.31
N ALA A 165 7.35 32.21 -3.34
CA ALA A 165 7.61 33.17 -2.26
C ALA A 165 8.19 34.49 -2.80
N GLU A 166 9.17 34.46 -3.70
CA GLU A 166 9.75 35.62 -4.37
C GLU A 166 8.72 36.44 -5.15
N ASN A 167 7.72 35.79 -5.72
CA ASN A 167 6.60 36.44 -6.39
C ASN A 167 5.49 36.88 -5.41
N GLY A 168 5.72 36.78 -4.10
CA GLY A 168 4.77 37.22 -3.08
C GLY A 168 3.53 36.32 -2.97
N VAL A 169 3.64 35.08 -3.34
CA VAL A 169 2.61 34.05 -3.09
C VAL A 169 2.85 33.44 -1.72
N GLY A 170 1.86 33.51 -0.86
CA GLY A 170 1.89 32.86 0.45
C GLY A 170 1.61 31.36 0.30
N VAL A 171 2.64 30.53 0.46
CA VAL A 171 2.49 29.09 0.55
C VAL A 171 2.15 28.69 1.99
N VAL A 172 1.00 28.06 2.19
CA VAL A 172 0.46 27.66 3.51
C VAL A 172 0.73 26.19 3.81
N GLY A 173 0.81 25.36 2.78
CA GLY A 173 1.06 23.94 2.95
C GLY A 173 1.44 23.28 1.64
N LEU A 174 2.22 22.21 1.77
CA LEU A 174 2.64 21.40 0.65
C LEU A 174 2.63 19.94 1.10
N THR A 175 1.90 19.10 0.37
CA THR A 175 1.78 17.67 0.68
C THR A 175 1.98 16.89 -0.61
N ALA A 176 2.99 16.03 -0.63
CA ALA A 176 3.14 15.05 -1.70
C ALA A 176 2.05 13.99 -1.54
N GLN A 177 1.29 13.76 -2.60
CA GLN A 177 0.37 12.64 -2.64
C GLN A 177 1.15 11.37 -2.94
N THR A 178 1.01 10.38 -2.08
CA THR A 178 1.41 9.02 -2.38
C THR A 178 0.18 8.27 -2.88
N LYS A 179 0.26 7.73 -4.08
CA LYS A 179 -0.78 6.82 -4.56
C LYS A 179 -0.75 5.57 -3.69
N ASN A 180 -1.91 5.12 -3.24
CA ASN A 180 -2.05 3.83 -2.60
C ASN A 180 -1.90 2.69 -3.63
N LEU A 181 -1.70 1.45 -3.16
CA LEU A 181 -1.53 0.29 -4.04
C LEU A 181 -2.70 0.11 -5.02
N GLU A 182 -3.92 0.46 -4.62
CA GLU A 182 -5.11 0.34 -5.44
C GLU A 182 -5.07 1.31 -6.63
N GLU A 183 -4.71 2.57 -6.39
CA GLU A 183 -4.55 3.58 -7.44
C GLU A 183 -3.40 3.22 -8.39
N ILE A 184 -2.32 2.66 -7.85
CA ILE A 184 -1.19 2.17 -8.63
C ILE A 184 -1.61 0.99 -9.51
N PHE A 185 -2.28 0.01 -8.93
CA PHE A 185 -2.78 -1.16 -9.63
C PHE A 185 -3.73 -0.75 -10.77
N LEU A 186 -4.69 0.12 -10.50
CA LEU A 186 -5.62 0.63 -11.51
C LEU A 186 -4.86 1.35 -12.65
N SER A 187 -3.87 2.18 -12.32
CA SER A 187 -3.08 2.90 -13.33
C SER A 187 -2.26 1.96 -14.23
N LEU A 188 -1.72 0.87 -13.67
CA LEU A 188 -0.94 -0.12 -14.43
C LEU A 188 -1.83 -1.02 -15.29
N THR A 189 -3.03 -1.35 -14.79
CA THR A 189 -3.94 -2.25 -15.51
C THR A 189 -4.72 -1.54 -16.61
N GLN A 190 -5.09 -0.27 -16.44
CA GLN A 190 -5.76 0.54 -17.46
C GLN A 190 -4.84 0.83 -18.66
N ASN A 191 -3.57 1.16 -18.42
CA ASN A 191 -2.60 1.40 -19.49
C ASN A 191 -2.23 0.13 -20.28
N SER A 192 -2.52 -1.06 -19.74
CA SER A 192 -2.27 -2.34 -20.42
C SER A 192 -3.40 -2.75 -21.37
N GLY A 193 -4.51 -2.04 -21.40
CA GLY A 193 -5.67 -2.30 -22.25
C GLY A 193 -5.67 -1.58 -23.62
N GLU A 194 -4.74 -0.65 -23.85
CA GLU A 194 -4.68 0.14 -25.11
C GLU A 194 -3.71 -0.40 -26.15
N VAL A 195 -3.11 -1.58 -25.93
CA VAL A 195 -2.23 -2.24 -26.92
C VAL A 195 -2.84 -3.60 -27.29
N ALA A 196 -3.84 -3.57 -28.11
CA ALA A 196 -4.34 -4.73 -28.85
C ALA A 196 -4.75 -4.30 -30.26
#